data_a49c90674421104870ac92b239604089
#
_entry.id   a49c90674421104870ac92b239604089
#
_cell.length_a   1.000
_cell.length_b   1.000
_cell.length_c   1.000
_cell.angle_alpha   90.00
_cell.angle_beta   90.00
_cell.angle_gamma   90.00
#
_symmetry.space_group_name_H-M   'P 1'
#
loop_
_entity.id
_entity.type
_entity.pdbx_description
1 polymer ?
#
loop_
_entity_poly.entity_id
_entity_poly.type
_entity_poly.pdbx_seq_one_letter_code
_entity_poly.pdbx_strand_id
1 'polypeptide(L)'
;SLISAIADAHFTAQGNQLQTFSVGYRDNKKYFHATKFQPGADAPYIRKMNDFLHGRHHWVTLDTPELVPALYAAVDARDLPGMADVDASLLVFCRHIKPHATVALSGECADEIFGGYPWYRDPTVRERYGFPWAQSTAYRAAFIKEGVLGDIDPAAFVDARYQQTLAETSVLPGRDAVETRMRQMVNLNFAWFMQTLLDRKDRMSMYSGLEVRVPFCDYRIAEYLYAVPWDFKDYQGQEKGLLRYAMQGVLPKEVLWRRKSPYPKTHDPLYEQLVRARLLTILDDRDAPIHSLVDTQTLEDGLLRDAGDYGRPWFGQLMAGPQ
;
A
#
# COMPACT_ATOMS: atom_id res chain seq x y z
N SER A 1 10.26 -10.52 -4.46
CA SER A 1 11.50 -10.99 -5.14
C SER A 1 12.41 -11.78 -4.20
N LEU A 2 12.83 -11.22 -3.03
CA LEU A 2 13.72 -11.95 -2.12
C LEU A 2 13.09 -13.22 -1.57
N ILE A 3 11.88 -13.15 -1.06
CA ILE A 3 11.13 -14.32 -0.59
C ILE A 3 11.01 -15.38 -1.70
N SER A 4 10.73 -14.94 -2.93
CA SER A 4 10.63 -15.86 -4.08
C SER A 4 11.96 -16.54 -4.37
N ALA A 5 13.10 -15.84 -4.32
CA ALA A 5 14.40 -16.42 -4.57
C ALA A 5 14.79 -17.47 -3.50
N ILE A 6 14.55 -17.16 -2.23
CA ILE A 6 14.82 -18.10 -1.12
C ILE A 6 13.90 -19.34 -1.21
N ALA A 7 12.60 -19.10 -1.46
CA ALA A 7 11.65 -20.19 -1.60
C ALA A 7 11.95 -21.08 -2.82
N ASP A 8 12.33 -20.49 -3.96
CA ASP A 8 12.66 -21.22 -5.16
C ASP A 8 13.88 -22.14 -4.95
N ALA A 9 14.92 -21.63 -4.30
CA ALA A 9 16.09 -22.43 -3.95
C ALA A 9 15.70 -23.65 -3.07
N HIS A 10 14.81 -23.43 -2.08
CA HIS A 10 14.33 -24.50 -1.22
C HIS A 10 13.48 -25.53 -1.96
N PHE A 11 12.53 -25.08 -2.79
CA PHE A 11 11.69 -25.98 -3.60
C PHE A 11 12.51 -26.79 -4.60
N THR A 12 13.45 -26.13 -5.30
CA THR A 12 14.33 -26.79 -6.26
C THR A 12 15.20 -27.87 -5.60
N ALA A 13 15.73 -27.59 -4.41
CA ALA A 13 16.51 -28.57 -3.64
C ALA A 13 15.70 -29.83 -3.27
N GLN A 14 14.37 -29.73 -3.23
CA GLN A 14 13.45 -30.83 -2.94
C GLN A 14 12.88 -31.48 -4.23
N GLY A 15 13.32 -31.04 -5.41
CA GLY A 15 12.79 -31.50 -6.69
C GLY A 15 11.38 -30.96 -7.02
N ASN A 16 10.94 -29.91 -6.35
CA ASN A 16 9.64 -29.26 -6.54
C ASN A 16 9.77 -27.93 -7.28
N GLN A 17 8.68 -27.44 -7.84
CA GLN A 17 8.60 -26.14 -8.48
C GLN A 17 7.79 -25.13 -7.65
N LEU A 18 8.39 -23.97 -7.40
CA LEU A 18 7.70 -22.85 -6.77
C LEU A 18 6.66 -22.26 -7.75
N GLN A 19 5.46 -21.98 -7.24
CA GLN A 19 4.45 -21.21 -7.97
C GLN A 19 4.60 -19.73 -7.58
N THR A 20 4.72 -18.85 -8.56
CA THR A 20 4.77 -17.39 -8.32
C THR A 20 3.69 -16.66 -9.09
N PHE A 21 3.20 -15.57 -8.56
CA PHE A 21 2.10 -14.80 -9.13
C PHE A 21 2.44 -13.32 -9.18
N SER A 22 2.04 -12.67 -10.26
CA SER A 22 2.07 -11.21 -10.35
C SER A 22 0.78 -10.67 -10.94
N VAL A 23 0.40 -9.47 -10.52
CA VAL A 23 -0.78 -8.78 -11.00
C VAL A 23 -0.41 -7.64 -11.94
N GLY A 24 -1.18 -7.49 -12.97
CA GLY A 24 -1.17 -6.36 -13.89
C GLY A 24 -2.59 -5.99 -14.29
N TYR A 25 -2.73 -4.93 -15.06
CA TYR A 25 -4.04 -4.47 -15.52
C TYR A 25 -4.03 -4.39 -17.05
N ARG A 26 -5.19 -4.72 -17.65
CA ARG A 26 -5.39 -4.64 -19.09
C ARG A 26 -5.10 -3.22 -19.57
N ASP A 27 -4.41 -3.12 -20.68
CA ASP A 27 -4.06 -1.86 -21.36
C ASP A 27 -3.33 -0.81 -20.52
N ASN A 28 -2.85 -1.17 -19.31
CA ASN A 28 -2.20 -0.23 -18.40
C ASN A 28 -0.99 0.48 -19.04
N LYS A 29 -0.29 -0.17 -19.97
CA LYS A 29 0.83 0.44 -20.71
C LYS A 29 0.41 1.65 -21.54
N LYS A 30 -0.83 1.69 -22.04
CA LYS A 30 -1.37 2.75 -22.86
C LYS A 30 -1.55 4.05 -22.08
N TYR A 31 -1.89 3.92 -20.80
CA TYR A 31 -2.26 5.04 -19.93
C TYR A 31 -1.23 5.34 -18.83
N PHE A 32 -0.22 4.48 -18.67
CA PHE A 32 0.80 4.64 -17.65
C PHE A 32 1.71 5.83 -17.97
N HIS A 33 1.80 6.77 -17.03
CA HIS A 33 2.77 7.84 -17.02
C HIS A 33 3.70 7.70 -15.83
N ALA A 34 5.02 7.75 -16.07
CA ALA A 34 5.98 7.68 -14.99
C ALA A 34 5.89 8.92 -14.10
N THR A 35 5.91 8.71 -12.78
CA THR A 35 5.91 9.77 -11.78
C THR A 35 7.14 9.65 -10.87
N LYS A 36 7.41 10.66 -10.03
CA LYS A 36 8.47 10.59 -9.02
C LYS A 36 8.26 9.39 -8.08
N PHE A 37 7.00 9.05 -7.78
CA PHE A 37 6.64 7.95 -6.88
C PHE A 37 6.59 6.59 -7.58
N GLN A 38 6.21 6.54 -8.85
CA GLN A 38 6.20 5.35 -9.68
C GLN A 38 7.04 5.56 -10.94
N PRO A 39 8.37 5.42 -10.84
CA PRO A 39 9.29 5.80 -11.92
C PRO A 39 9.30 4.82 -13.10
N GLY A 40 8.65 3.68 -12.99
CA GLY A 40 8.60 2.69 -14.06
C GLY A 40 7.62 1.55 -13.81
N ALA A 41 7.25 0.85 -14.88
CA ALA A 41 6.37 -0.31 -14.81
C ALA A 41 7.07 -1.51 -14.14
N ASP A 42 6.27 -2.39 -13.50
CA ASP A 42 6.76 -3.60 -12.82
C ASP A 42 7.16 -4.72 -13.79
N ALA A 43 6.51 -4.80 -14.93
CA ALA A 43 6.62 -5.91 -15.87
C ALA A 43 8.06 -6.29 -16.29
N PRO A 44 8.99 -5.36 -16.58
CA PRO A 44 10.36 -5.72 -16.92
C PRO A 44 11.11 -6.44 -15.78
N TYR A 45 10.87 -6.02 -14.54
CA TYR A 45 11.51 -6.61 -13.36
C TYR A 45 10.90 -7.96 -12.99
N ILE A 46 9.59 -8.14 -13.21
CA ILE A 46 8.93 -9.44 -13.06
C ILE A 46 9.51 -10.44 -14.06
N ARG A 47 9.70 -10.06 -15.33
CA ARG A 47 10.35 -10.93 -16.32
C ARG A 47 11.75 -11.36 -15.89
N LYS A 48 12.59 -10.39 -15.45
CA LYS A 48 13.94 -10.70 -14.96
C LYS A 48 13.92 -11.68 -13.77
N MET A 49 12.93 -11.56 -12.88
CA MET A 49 12.75 -12.54 -11.81
C MET A 49 12.32 -13.89 -12.33
N ASN A 50 11.41 -13.95 -13.30
CA ASN A 50 10.96 -15.21 -13.88
C ASN A 50 12.10 -15.94 -14.61
N ASP A 51 12.95 -15.20 -15.34
CA ASP A 51 14.12 -15.75 -16.02
C ASP A 51 15.18 -16.27 -15.01
N PHE A 52 15.20 -15.73 -13.81
CA PHE A 52 16.10 -16.12 -12.73
C PHE A 52 15.60 -17.31 -11.92
N LEU A 53 14.28 -17.42 -11.69
CA LEU A 53 13.66 -18.48 -10.89
C LEU A 53 13.45 -19.74 -11.73
N HIS A 54 13.50 -20.92 -11.08
CA HIS A 54 13.23 -22.23 -11.71
C HIS A 54 11.76 -22.65 -11.61
N GLY A 55 10.96 -21.85 -10.92
CA GLY A 55 9.55 -22.08 -10.67
C GLY A 55 8.64 -21.76 -11.84
N ARG A 56 7.33 -21.93 -11.62
CA ARG A 56 6.28 -21.57 -12.58
C ARG A 56 5.66 -20.23 -12.21
N HIS A 57 5.63 -19.30 -13.18
CA HIS A 57 5.05 -17.97 -13.01
C HIS A 57 3.67 -17.85 -13.64
N HIS A 58 2.75 -17.22 -12.91
CA HIS A 58 1.41 -16.91 -13.36
C HIS A 58 1.23 -15.38 -13.45
N TRP A 59 0.97 -14.89 -14.67
CA TRP A 59 0.52 -13.52 -14.89
C TRP A 59 -0.99 -13.45 -14.73
N VAL A 60 -1.44 -12.68 -13.75
CA VAL A 60 -2.85 -12.34 -13.58
C VAL A 60 -3.07 -10.93 -14.14
N THR A 61 -3.91 -10.83 -15.16
CA THR A 61 -4.27 -9.54 -15.76
C THR A 61 -5.71 -9.23 -15.38
N LEU A 62 -5.88 -8.21 -14.54
CA LEU A 62 -7.19 -7.73 -14.12
C LEU A 62 -7.79 -6.82 -15.19
N ASP A 63 -9.10 -6.91 -15.37
CA ASP A 63 -9.85 -6.05 -16.27
C ASP A 63 -10.64 -5.01 -15.50
N THR A 64 -10.70 -3.79 -16.01
CA THR A 64 -11.40 -2.67 -15.36
C THR A 64 -12.87 -2.97 -15.04
N PRO A 65 -13.67 -3.60 -15.92
CA PRO A 65 -15.07 -3.93 -15.62
C PRO A 65 -15.27 -4.89 -14.44
N GLU A 66 -14.30 -5.75 -14.11
CA GLU A 66 -14.40 -6.66 -12.95
C GLU A 66 -14.07 -5.98 -11.61
N LEU A 67 -13.29 -4.89 -11.65
CA LEU A 67 -12.84 -4.19 -10.43
C LEU A 67 -13.99 -3.43 -9.74
N VAL A 68 -14.91 -2.85 -10.50
CA VAL A 68 -16.00 -2.04 -9.94
C VAL A 68 -16.99 -2.89 -9.13
N PRO A 69 -17.50 -4.04 -9.61
CA PRO A 69 -18.28 -4.94 -8.76
C PRO A 69 -17.51 -5.48 -7.56
N ALA A 70 -16.19 -5.69 -7.70
CA ALA A 70 -15.36 -6.18 -6.62
C ALA A 70 -15.22 -5.18 -5.45
N LEU A 71 -15.54 -3.88 -5.64
CA LEU A 71 -15.57 -2.89 -4.56
C LEU A 71 -16.55 -3.30 -3.45
N TYR A 72 -17.74 -3.79 -3.80
CA TYR A 72 -18.74 -4.26 -2.83
C TYR A 72 -18.23 -5.47 -2.06
N ALA A 73 -17.71 -6.46 -2.77
CA ALA A 73 -17.15 -7.65 -2.15
C ALA A 73 -15.92 -7.32 -1.23
N ALA A 74 -15.17 -6.27 -1.56
CA ALA A 74 -14.06 -5.81 -0.73
C ALA A 74 -14.54 -5.15 0.57
N VAL A 75 -15.66 -4.41 0.53
CA VAL A 75 -16.32 -3.87 1.74
C VAL A 75 -16.87 -5.00 2.59
N ASP A 76 -17.55 -5.98 1.99
CA ASP A 76 -18.06 -7.17 2.69
C ASP A 76 -16.92 -7.95 3.36
N ALA A 77 -15.81 -8.15 2.66
CA ALA A 77 -14.64 -8.84 3.18
C ALA A 77 -14.01 -8.12 4.39
N ARG A 78 -14.11 -6.80 4.43
CA ARG A 78 -13.48 -5.98 5.46
C ARG A 78 -14.42 -5.60 6.60
N ASP A 79 -15.72 -5.76 6.42
CA ASP A 79 -16.80 -5.26 7.29
C ASP A 79 -16.85 -3.71 7.40
N LEU A 80 -16.00 -3.00 6.69
CA LEU A 80 -15.87 -1.54 6.72
C LEU A 80 -15.34 -1.01 5.38
N PRO A 81 -15.61 0.24 5.02
CA PRO A 81 -14.93 0.88 3.90
C PRO A 81 -13.41 0.86 4.06
N GLY A 82 -12.70 0.59 2.98
CA GLY A 82 -11.25 0.45 2.98
C GLY A 82 -10.55 1.30 1.91
N MET A 83 -9.53 0.71 1.26
CA MET A 83 -8.70 1.38 0.27
C MET A 83 -9.24 1.22 -1.16
N ALA A 84 -10.54 1.13 -1.31
CA ALA A 84 -11.26 1.08 -2.58
C ALA A 84 -10.62 0.16 -3.65
N ASP A 85 -10.07 0.74 -4.73
CA ASP A 85 -9.49 0.02 -5.86
C ASP A 85 -8.36 -0.95 -5.46
N VAL A 86 -7.56 -0.59 -4.46
CA VAL A 86 -6.45 -1.44 -3.97
C VAL A 86 -7.00 -2.68 -3.27
N ASP A 87 -8.06 -2.55 -2.48
CA ASP A 87 -8.71 -3.67 -1.80
C ASP A 87 -9.42 -4.57 -2.83
N ALA A 88 -10.20 -3.98 -3.74
CA ALA A 88 -10.90 -4.71 -4.78
C ALA A 88 -9.95 -5.49 -5.69
N SER A 89 -8.88 -4.85 -6.15
CA SER A 89 -7.88 -5.51 -7.01
C SER A 89 -7.13 -6.62 -6.28
N LEU A 90 -6.81 -6.44 -5.00
CA LEU A 90 -6.18 -7.48 -4.18
C LEU A 90 -7.11 -8.67 -3.99
N LEU A 91 -8.41 -8.44 -3.73
CA LEU A 91 -9.41 -9.49 -3.60
C LEU A 91 -9.52 -10.31 -4.88
N VAL A 92 -9.64 -9.66 -6.04
CA VAL A 92 -9.70 -10.37 -7.32
C VAL A 92 -8.41 -11.14 -7.58
N PHE A 93 -7.25 -10.54 -7.30
CA PHE A 93 -5.96 -11.23 -7.42
C PHE A 93 -5.88 -12.48 -6.54
N CYS A 94 -6.32 -12.41 -5.27
CA CYS A 94 -6.37 -13.57 -4.38
C CYS A 94 -7.28 -14.68 -4.90
N ARG A 95 -8.42 -14.34 -5.49
CA ARG A 95 -9.31 -15.32 -6.16
C ARG A 95 -8.62 -16.06 -7.30
N HIS A 96 -7.75 -15.39 -8.05
CA HIS A 96 -6.95 -16.03 -9.10
C HIS A 96 -5.83 -16.93 -8.56
N ILE A 97 -5.30 -16.64 -7.37
CA ILE A 97 -4.25 -17.47 -6.72
C ILE A 97 -4.85 -18.73 -6.11
N LYS A 98 -6.03 -18.62 -5.49
CA LYS A 98 -6.66 -19.70 -4.70
C LYS A 98 -6.74 -21.06 -5.41
N PRO A 99 -7.05 -21.18 -6.71
CA PRO A 99 -7.06 -22.47 -7.42
C PRO A 99 -5.70 -23.18 -7.47
N HIS A 100 -4.62 -22.44 -7.23
CA HIS A 100 -3.24 -22.94 -7.35
C HIS A 100 -2.55 -23.13 -6.00
N ALA A 101 -3.04 -22.50 -4.93
CA ALA A 101 -2.38 -22.52 -3.62
C ALA A 101 -3.38 -22.30 -2.48
N THR A 102 -3.16 -22.97 -1.35
CA THR A 102 -3.88 -22.71 -0.11
C THR A 102 -3.19 -21.63 0.73
N VAL A 103 -1.85 -21.58 0.65
CA VAL A 103 -1.00 -20.62 1.36
C VAL A 103 -0.12 -19.89 0.34
N ALA A 104 0.00 -18.58 0.50
CA ALA A 104 0.92 -17.74 -0.28
C ALA A 104 1.84 -16.92 0.64
N LEU A 105 3.04 -16.60 0.15
CA LEU A 105 3.97 -15.71 0.84
C LEU A 105 3.96 -14.34 0.17
N SER A 106 3.96 -13.28 0.98
CA SER A 106 3.99 -11.89 0.52
C SER A 106 5.12 -11.09 1.17
N GLY A 107 5.59 -10.07 0.46
CA GLY A 107 6.74 -9.25 0.89
C GLY A 107 6.37 -7.98 1.66
N GLU A 108 5.16 -7.88 2.19
CA GLU A 108 4.75 -6.77 3.06
C GLU A 108 5.62 -6.69 4.31
N CYS A 109 5.62 -5.55 4.93
CA CYS A 109 6.43 -5.15 6.09
C CYS A 109 7.90 -4.83 5.79
N ALA A 110 8.44 -5.23 4.66
CA ALA A 110 9.83 -4.92 4.32
C ALA A 110 10.11 -3.41 4.19
N ASP A 111 9.15 -2.64 3.71
CA ASP A 111 9.30 -1.18 3.59
C ASP A 111 9.20 -0.49 4.95
N GLU A 112 8.38 -1.00 5.85
CA GLU A 112 8.18 -0.50 7.20
C GLU A 112 9.42 -0.71 8.07
N ILE A 113 9.96 -1.92 8.09
CA ILE A 113 11.08 -2.28 8.97
C ILE A 113 12.45 -1.84 8.46
N PHE A 114 12.64 -1.72 7.14
CA PHE A 114 13.90 -1.29 6.52
C PHE A 114 13.86 0.14 5.97
N GLY A 115 12.77 0.88 6.14
CA GLY A 115 12.66 2.26 5.68
C GLY A 115 12.62 2.40 4.16
N GLY A 116 11.72 1.67 3.50
CA GLY A 116 11.60 1.66 2.04
C GLY A 116 10.77 2.80 1.46
N TYR A 117 9.98 3.50 2.25
CA TYR A 117 9.08 4.54 1.76
C TYR A 117 9.77 5.86 1.48
N PRO A 118 9.29 6.65 0.51
CA PRO A 118 9.86 7.94 0.16
C PRO A 118 9.88 8.95 1.32
N TRP A 119 8.88 8.92 2.21
CA TRP A 119 8.79 9.84 3.34
C TRP A 119 9.91 9.69 4.38
N TYR A 120 10.64 8.59 4.37
CA TYR A 120 11.85 8.49 5.21
C TYR A 120 13.00 9.36 4.68
N ARG A 121 13.05 9.63 3.36
CA ARG A 121 14.19 10.29 2.69
C ARG A 121 13.94 11.71 2.28
N ASP A 122 12.69 12.10 2.06
CA ASP A 122 12.35 13.46 1.71
C ASP A 122 12.25 14.31 2.98
N PRO A 123 13.20 15.23 3.26
CA PRO A 123 13.20 16.03 4.49
C PRO A 123 11.93 16.86 4.63
N THR A 124 11.34 17.31 3.52
CA THR A 124 10.12 18.13 3.54
C THR A 124 8.90 17.36 4.05
N VAL A 125 8.90 16.04 3.89
CA VAL A 125 7.86 15.14 4.39
C VAL A 125 8.23 14.56 5.74
N ARG A 126 9.49 14.16 5.90
CA ARG A 126 10.01 13.56 7.12
C ARG A 126 9.84 14.48 8.33
N GLU A 127 10.18 15.76 8.17
CA GLU A 127 10.11 16.75 9.26
C GLU A 127 8.71 17.37 9.40
N ARG A 128 7.78 17.03 8.53
CA ARG A 128 6.42 17.55 8.59
C ARG A 128 5.68 16.97 9.78
N TYR A 129 4.93 17.83 10.45
CA TYR A 129 4.04 17.43 11.55
C TYR A 129 2.90 16.53 11.05
N GLY A 130 2.56 15.51 11.83
CA GLY A 130 1.47 14.58 11.56
C GLY A 130 1.91 13.31 10.85
N PHE A 131 0.94 12.42 10.60
CA PHE A 131 1.18 11.18 9.86
C PHE A 131 1.51 11.48 8.39
N PRO A 132 2.63 10.99 7.83
CA PRO A 132 3.02 11.29 6.45
C PRO A 132 1.98 10.92 5.40
N TRP A 133 1.18 9.90 5.66
CA TRP A 133 0.13 9.38 4.76
C TRP A 133 -1.28 9.90 5.07
N ALA A 134 -1.47 10.77 6.06
CA ALA A 134 -2.79 11.26 6.50
C ALA A 134 -2.83 12.77 6.73
N GLN A 135 -2.34 13.56 5.78
CA GLN A 135 -2.25 15.02 5.87
C GLN A 135 -3.52 15.75 5.43
N SER A 136 -4.56 15.03 5.00
CA SER A 136 -5.79 15.63 4.44
C SER A 136 -7.05 15.31 5.25
N THR A 137 -6.93 15.18 6.57
CA THR A 137 -8.06 14.82 7.44
C THR A 137 -9.22 15.83 7.33
N ALA A 138 -8.93 17.12 7.39
CA ALA A 138 -9.97 18.17 7.27
C ALA A 138 -10.68 18.11 5.89
N TYR A 139 -9.93 17.86 4.81
CA TYR A 139 -10.53 17.71 3.48
C TYR A 139 -11.49 16.53 3.41
N ARG A 140 -11.12 15.38 3.99
CA ARG A 140 -12.00 14.20 4.04
C ARG A 140 -13.21 14.42 4.93
N ALA A 141 -13.02 15.08 6.05
CA ALA A 141 -14.11 15.40 6.97
C ALA A 141 -15.19 16.30 6.33
N ALA A 142 -14.82 17.15 5.36
CA ALA A 142 -15.75 18.00 4.64
C ALA A 142 -16.81 17.25 3.83
N PHE A 143 -16.60 15.95 3.55
CA PHE A 143 -17.60 15.11 2.90
C PHE A 143 -18.59 14.48 3.87
N ILE A 144 -18.37 14.59 5.17
CA ILE A 144 -19.26 14.04 6.19
C ILE A 144 -20.34 15.07 6.49
N LYS A 145 -21.58 14.62 6.49
CA LYS A 145 -22.75 15.47 6.78
C LYS A 145 -22.66 16.05 8.18
N GLU A 146 -23.06 17.31 8.31
CA GLU A 146 -23.14 18.00 9.60
C GLU A 146 -23.94 17.17 10.62
N GLY A 147 -23.45 17.10 11.84
CA GLY A 147 -24.06 16.35 12.95
C GLY A 147 -23.78 14.85 13.00
N VAL A 148 -23.26 14.24 11.93
CA VAL A 148 -22.95 12.79 11.93
C VAL A 148 -21.85 12.42 12.92
N LEU A 149 -20.86 13.28 13.07
CA LEU A 149 -19.74 13.06 13.99
C LEU A 149 -20.05 13.51 15.44
N GLY A 150 -21.18 14.19 15.66
CA GLY A 150 -21.50 14.78 16.98
C GLY A 150 -20.39 15.72 17.44
N ASP A 151 -19.85 15.46 18.63
CA ASP A 151 -18.77 16.24 19.23
C ASP A 151 -17.36 15.79 18.79
N ILE A 152 -17.25 14.84 17.86
CA ILE A 152 -15.95 14.34 17.40
C ILE A 152 -15.35 15.31 16.38
N ASP A 153 -14.20 15.90 16.72
CA ASP A 153 -13.32 16.58 15.77
C ASP A 153 -12.33 15.57 15.16
N PRO A 154 -12.46 15.22 13.87
CA PRO A 154 -11.56 14.26 13.23
C PRO A 154 -10.08 14.72 13.20
N ALA A 155 -9.84 16.02 13.09
CA ALA A 155 -8.48 16.55 13.07
C ALA A 155 -7.83 16.44 14.45
N ALA A 156 -8.56 16.81 15.50
CA ALA A 156 -8.11 16.67 16.89
C ALA A 156 -7.92 15.19 17.27
N PHE A 157 -8.79 14.29 16.82
CA PHE A 157 -8.64 12.85 17.03
C PHE A 157 -7.34 12.30 16.41
N VAL A 158 -7.09 12.63 15.15
CA VAL A 158 -5.86 12.20 14.44
C VAL A 158 -4.62 12.77 15.11
N ASP A 159 -4.66 14.05 15.52
CA ASP A 159 -3.56 14.69 16.23
C ASP A 159 -3.26 14.00 17.57
N ALA A 160 -4.27 13.73 18.38
CA ALA A 160 -4.12 13.03 19.65
C ALA A 160 -3.46 11.66 19.47
N ARG A 161 -3.84 10.90 18.44
CA ARG A 161 -3.22 9.60 18.12
C ARG A 161 -1.76 9.75 17.67
N TYR A 162 -1.46 10.77 16.88
CA TYR A 162 -0.10 11.08 16.49
C TYR A 162 0.78 11.40 17.71
N GLN A 163 0.34 12.32 18.56
CA GLN A 163 1.06 12.71 19.79
C GLN A 163 1.26 11.52 20.74
N GLN A 164 0.22 10.75 20.96
CA GLN A 164 0.32 9.53 21.78
C GLN A 164 1.41 8.59 21.25
N THR A 165 1.42 8.33 19.94
CA THR A 165 2.41 7.42 19.33
C THR A 165 3.83 7.97 19.44
N LEU A 166 4.02 9.28 19.31
CA LEU A 166 5.32 9.89 19.53
C LEU A 166 5.77 9.75 20.99
N ALA A 167 4.88 9.95 21.96
CA ALA A 167 5.18 9.81 23.37
C ALA A 167 5.54 8.37 23.78
N GLU A 168 4.93 7.38 23.13
CA GLU A 168 5.18 5.96 23.32
C GLU A 168 6.47 5.48 22.62
N THR A 169 7.07 6.32 21.76
CA THR A 169 8.27 5.93 21.02
C THR A 169 9.49 5.86 21.94
N SER A 170 10.09 4.69 22.03
CA SER A 170 11.34 4.51 22.77
C SER A 170 12.49 5.20 22.04
N VAL A 171 13.04 6.23 22.66
CA VAL A 171 14.16 7.01 22.14
C VAL A 171 15.39 6.76 23.01
N LEU A 172 16.54 6.52 22.37
CA LEU A 172 17.80 6.32 23.09
C LEU A 172 18.41 7.67 23.48
N PRO A 173 18.82 7.85 24.73
CA PRO A 173 19.53 9.07 25.17
C PRO A 173 20.80 9.32 24.35
N GLY A 174 21.09 10.59 24.08
CA GLY A 174 22.33 10.99 23.40
C GLY A 174 22.35 10.76 21.88
N ARG A 175 21.22 10.36 21.28
CA ARG A 175 21.10 10.29 19.81
C ARG A 175 20.75 11.65 19.22
N ASP A 176 21.15 11.86 17.96
CA ASP A 176 20.81 13.08 17.23
C ASP A 176 19.32 13.17 16.89
N ALA A 177 18.89 14.35 16.43
CA ALA A 177 17.50 14.60 16.10
C ALA A 177 16.99 13.76 14.91
N VAL A 178 17.87 13.42 13.97
CA VAL A 178 17.51 12.61 12.80
C VAL A 178 17.22 11.17 13.23
N GLU A 179 18.10 10.55 14.02
CA GLU A 179 17.86 9.19 14.53
C GLU A 179 16.58 9.13 15.38
N THR A 180 16.36 10.15 16.23
CA THR A 180 15.13 10.26 17.02
C THR A 180 13.90 10.32 16.12
N ARG A 181 13.93 11.17 15.10
CA ARG A 181 12.82 11.29 14.14
C ARG A 181 12.60 9.99 13.36
N MET A 182 13.66 9.30 12.96
CA MET A 182 13.54 8.02 12.27
C MET A 182 12.88 6.93 13.13
N ARG A 183 13.21 6.88 14.43
CA ARG A 183 12.54 5.97 15.36
C ARG A 183 11.05 6.27 15.51
N GLN A 184 10.69 7.55 15.63
CA GLN A 184 9.30 8.00 15.63
C GLN A 184 8.59 7.57 14.35
N MET A 185 9.21 7.80 13.18
CA MET A 185 8.65 7.39 11.88
C MET A 185 8.44 5.89 11.77
N VAL A 186 9.39 5.07 12.25
CA VAL A 186 9.24 3.60 12.28
C VAL A 186 8.08 3.21 13.19
N ASN A 187 7.97 3.80 14.39
CA ASN A 187 6.87 3.50 15.30
C ASN A 187 5.50 3.93 14.74
N LEU A 188 5.41 5.10 14.13
CA LEU A 188 4.21 5.54 13.42
C LEU A 188 3.81 4.53 12.32
N ASN A 189 4.78 4.06 11.54
CA ASN A 189 4.51 3.05 10.50
C ASN A 189 4.03 1.72 11.11
N PHE A 190 4.64 1.24 12.17
CA PHE A 190 4.25 -0.02 12.82
C PHE A 190 2.86 0.06 13.44
N ALA A 191 2.60 1.11 14.20
CA ALA A 191 1.36 1.25 14.94
C ALA A 191 0.14 1.48 14.03
N TRP A 192 0.33 2.07 12.85
CA TRP A 192 -0.80 2.53 12.03
C TRP A 192 -0.77 2.03 10.59
N PHE A 193 0.28 2.37 9.84
CA PHE A 193 0.30 2.09 8.41
C PHE A 193 0.44 0.60 8.11
N MET A 194 1.38 -0.06 8.77
CA MET A 194 1.61 -1.50 8.62
C MET A 194 0.37 -2.30 9.03
N GLN A 195 -0.26 -1.96 10.14
CA GLN A 195 -1.47 -2.65 10.58
C GLN A 195 -2.60 -2.53 9.56
N THR A 196 -2.78 -1.36 8.96
CA THR A 196 -3.77 -1.16 7.89
C THR A 196 -3.46 -2.03 6.66
N LEU A 197 -2.18 -2.17 6.29
CA LEU A 197 -1.79 -3.01 5.16
C LEU A 197 -1.96 -4.51 5.46
N LEU A 198 -1.66 -4.93 6.68
CA LEU A 198 -1.84 -6.32 7.12
C LEU A 198 -3.32 -6.70 7.21
N ASP A 199 -4.15 -5.86 7.81
CA ASP A 199 -5.60 -6.06 7.87
C ASP A 199 -6.19 -6.19 6.45
N ARG A 200 -5.84 -5.29 5.55
CA ARG A 200 -6.23 -5.37 4.15
C ARG A 200 -5.81 -6.70 3.52
N LYS A 201 -4.54 -7.09 3.71
CA LYS A 201 -4.01 -8.34 3.15
C LYS A 201 -4.78 -9.55 3.67
N ASP A 202 -4.95 -9.63 4.97
CA ASP A 202 -5.64 -10.73 5.62
C ASP A 202 -7.11 -10.81 5.18
N ARG A 203 -7.85 -9.71 5.27
CA ARG A 203 -9.27 -9.68 4.92
C ARG A 203 -9.53 -10.05 3.47
N MET A 204 -8.80 -9.48 2.52
CA MET A 204 -8.99 -9.77 1.09
C MET A 204 -8.60 -11.21 0.74
N SER A 205 -7.51 -11.71 1.32
CA SER A 205 -7.05 -13.06 1.03
C SER A 205 -7.91 -14.13 1.70
N MET A 206 -8.26 -13.95 2.97
CA MET A 206 -9.10 -14.91 3.72
C MET A 206 -10.53 -14.98 3.17
N TYR A 207 -11.10 -13.86 2.74
CA TYR A 207 -12.40 -13.85 2.05
C TYR A 207 -12.38 -14.67 0.74
N SER A 208 -11.21 -14.80 0.13
CA SER A 208 -10.98 -15.67 -1.03
C SER A 208 -10.58 -17.10 -0.64
N GLY A 209 -10.49 -17.43 0.65
CA GLY A 209 -10.02 -18.72 1.15
C GLY A 209 -8.52 -18.97 0.97
N LEU A 210 -7.72 -17.92 0.74
CA LEU A 210 -6.26 -17.96 0.60
C LEU A 210 -5.60 -17.43 1.87
N GLU A 211 -4.78 -18.25 2.54
CA GLU A 211 -3.95 -17.78 3.65
C GLU A 211 -2.70 -17.09 3.13
N VAL A 212 -2.47 -15.83 3.50
CA VAL A 212 -1.24 -15.12 3.14
C VAL A 212 -0.36 -14.90 4.36
N ARG A 213 0.89 -15.35 4.28
CA ARG A 213 1.90 -15.15 5.31
C ARG A 213 2.91 -14.11 4.87
N VAL A 214 3.40 -13.32 5.85
CA VAL A 214 4.29 -12.17 5.63
C VAL A 214 5.59 -12.31 6.42
N PRO A 215 6.59 -13.01 5.90
CA PRO A 215 7.82 -13.34 6.63
C PRO A 215 8.58 -12.12 7.17
N PHE A 216 8.49 -10.95 6.54
CA PHE A 216 9.10 -9.72 7.05
C PHE A 216 8.39 -9.13 8.28
N CYS A 217 7.18 -9.60 8.61
CA CYS A 217 6.47 -9.25 9.83
C CYS A 217 6.85 -10.13 11.04
N ASP A 218 7.85 -10.98 10.93
CA ASP A 218 8.37 -11.71 12.07
C ASP A 218 8.88 -10.72 13.12
N TYR A 219 8.31 -10.78 14.33
CA TYR A 219 8.61 -9.84 15.40
C TYR A 219 10.10 -9.82 15.76
N ARG A 220 10.82 -10.94 15.62
CA ARG A 220 12.25 -11.05 15.90
C ARG A 220 13.07 -10.19 14.92
N ILE A 221 12.67 -10.14 13.65
CA ILE A 221 13.29 -9.27 12.65
C ILE A 221 12.97 -7.81 12.97
N ALA A 222 11.71 -7.52 13.33
CA ALA A 222 11.29 -6.16 13.67
C ALA A 222 12.04 -5.63 14.91
N GLU A 223 12.16 -6.42 15.99
CA GLU A 223 12.92 -6.07 17.20
C GLU A 223 14.40 -5.81 16.91
N TYR A 224 15.02 -6.72 16.16
CA TYR A 224 16.42 -6.55 15.75
C TYR A 224 16.62 -5.26 14.96
N LEU A 225 15.80 -5.03 13.95
CA LEU A 225 15.90 -3.85 13.08
C LEU A 225 15.51 -2.56 13.80
N TYR A 226 14.62 -2.60 14.79
CA TYR A 226 14.32 -1.42 15.59
C TYR A 226 15.54 -0.92 16.35
N ALA A 227 16.40 -1.84 16.81
CA ALA A 227 17.66 -1.50 17.49
C ALA A 227 18.76 -1.01 16.52
N VAL A 228 18.68 -1.33 15.22
CA VAL A 228 19.69 -0.93 14.22
C VAL A 228 19.57 0.57 13.93
N PRO A 229 20.68 1.35 14.02
CA PRO A 229 20.70 2.77 13.67
C PRO A 229 20.26 3.03 12.23
N TRP A 230 19.68 4.22 11.99
CA TRP A 230 19.15 4.58 10.69
C TRP A 230 20.20 4.53 9.57
N ASP A 231 21.42 4.98 9.81
CA ASP A 231 22.51 5.01 8.83
C ASP A 231 22.81 3.62 8.23
N PHE A 232 22.61 2.56 9.01
CA PHE A 232 22.73 1.19 8.49
C PHE A 232 21.53 0.81 7.62
N LYS A 233 20.31 1.21 7.99
CA LYS A 233 19.11 0.95 7.18
C LYS A 233 19.16 1.68 5.85
N ASP A 234 19.67 2.91 5.86
CA ASP A 234 19.88 3.77 4.69
C ASP A 234 21.30 3.67 4.12
N TYR A 235 21.94 2.51 4.29
CA TYR A 235 23.35 2.32 3.95
C TYR A 235 23.67 2.85 2.55
N GLN A 236 24.66 3.74 2.47
CA GLN A 236 25.08 4.50 1.27
C GLN A 236 23.94 5.31 0.62
N GLY A 237 22.98 5.79 1.40
CA GLY A 237 21.84 6.57 0.90
C GLY A 237 20.84 5.76 0.08
N GLN A 238 20.85 4.42 0.21
CA GLN A 238 19.97 3.54 -0.54
C GLN A 238 18.73 3.16 0.28
N GLU A 239 17.56 3.26 -0.32
CA GLU A 239 16.33 2.75 0.29
C GLU A 239 16.47 1.25 0.59
N LYS A 240 16.20 0.86 1.83
CA LYS A 240 16.43 -0.51 2.31
C LYS A 240 17.88 -0.95 2.12
N GLY A 241 18.83 -0.04 2.30
CA GLY A 241 20.25 -0.26 2.03
C GLY A 241 20.78 -1.50 2.71
N LEU A 242 20.57 -1.65 4.02
CA LEU A 242 20.97 -2.84 4.77
C LEU A 242 20.51 -4.15 4.11
N LEU A 243 19.21 -4.23 3.76
CA LEU A 243 18.64 -5.41 3.12
C LEU A 243 19.27 -5.66 1.74
N ARG A 244 19.43 -4.62 0.93
CA ARG A 244 19.99 -4.73 -0.42
C ARG A 244 21.44 -5.21 -0.40
N TYR A 245 22.27 -4.64 0.47
CA TYR A 245 23.66 -5.05 0.60
C TYR A 245 23.81 -6.46 1.17
N ALA A 246 22.99 -6.83 2.16
CA ALA A 246 22.97 -8.19 2.70
C ALA A 246 22.55 -9.25 1.66
N MET A 247 21.76 -8.86 0.65
CA MET A 247 21.22 -9.76 -0.36
C MET A 247 21.95 -9.71 -1.71
N GLN A 248 23.15 -9.13 -1.75
CA GLN A 248 24.00 -9.21 -2.94
C GLN A 248 24.34 -10.67 -3.24
N GLY A 249 24.24 -11.04 -4.51
CA GLY A 249 24.43 -12.44 -4.98
C GLY A 249 23.21 -13.34 -4.84
N VAL A 250 22.15 -12.90 -4.13
CA VAL A 250 20.90 -13.66 -3.96
C VAL A 250 19.87 -13.29 -5.02
N LEU A 251 19.96 -12.08 -5.56
CA LEU A 251 19.02 -11.55 -6.56
C LEU A 251 19.77 -11.02 -7.79
N PRO A 252 19.11 -10.99 -8.97
CA PRO A 252 19.64 -10.25 -10.11
C PRO A 252 19.89 -8.81 -9.75
N LYS A 253 21.04 -8.25 -10.18
CA LYS A 253 21.50 -6.91 -9.82
C LYS A 253 20.43 -5.83 -10.09
N GLU A 254 19.78 -5.89 -11.24
CA GLU A 254 18.77 -4.88 -11.63
C GLU A 254 17.50 -4.96 -10.77
N VAL A 255 17.14 -6.14 -10.28
CA VAL A 255 16.02 -6.33 -9.35
C VAL A 255 16.39 -5.84 -7.95
N LEU A 256 17.59 -6.19 -7.50
CA LEU A 256 18.12 -5.81 -6.19
C LEU A 256 18.17 -4.29 -6.02
N TRP A 257 18.63 -3.56 -7.05
CA TRP A 257 18.81 -2.10 -7.01
C TRP A 257 17.64 -1.30 -7.61
N ARG A 258 16.52 -1.97 -7.88
CA ARG A 258 15.32 -1.30 -8.35
C ARG A 258 14.81 -0.30 -7.32
N ARG A 259 14.44 0.91 -7.77
CA ARG A 259 13.76 1.89 -6.91
C ARG A 259 12.40 1.38 -6.47
N LYS A 260 11.95 1.80 -5.28
CA LYS A 260 10.62 1.50 -4.75
C LYS A 260 9.55 1.91 -5.77
N SER A 261 8.61 1.01 -5.98
CA SER A 261 7.37 1.24 -6.72
C SER A 261 6.19 0.87 -5.82
N PRO A 262 5.08 1.61 -5.83
CA PRO A 262 3.89 1.28 -5.06
C PRO A 262 3.23 -0.01 -5.56
N TYR A 263 2.21 -0.47 -4.85
CA TYR A 263 1.32 -1.51 -5.36
C TYR A 263 0.72 -1.04 -6.71
N PRO A 264 0.67 -1.89 -7.74
CA PRO A 264 0.17 -1.48 -9.04
C PRO A 264 -1.32 -1.15 -8.97
N LYS A 265 -1.73 -0.13 -9.71
CA LYS A 265 -3.13 0.27 -9.88
C LYS A 265 -3.49 0.30 -11.35
N THR A 266 -4.78 0.33 -11.67
CA THR A 266 -5.23 0.64 -13.02
C THR A 266 -5.00 2.12 -13.32
N HIS A 267 -4.53 2.41 -14.54
CA HIS A 267 -4.43 3.75 -15.11
C HIS A 267 -5.46 3.96 -16.22
N ASP A 268 -6.37 2.99 -16.42
CA ASP A 268 -7.42 3.06 -17.41
C ASP A 268 -8.48 4.09 -16.98
N PRO A 269 -8.72 5.15 -17.77
CA PRO A 269 -9.76 6.14 -17.47
C PRO A 269 -11.17 5.55 -17.35
N LEU A 270 -11.41 4.38 -17.96
CA LEU A 270 -12.67 3.67 -17.83
C LEU A 270 -13.01 3.36 -16.36
N TYR A 271 -12.00 3.07 -15.53
CA TYR A 271 -12.24 2.79 -14.11
C TYR A 271 -12.91 3.98 -13.41
N GLU A 272 -12.36 5.19 -13.58
CA GLU A 272 -12.95 6.41 -13.02
C GLU A 272 -14.37 6.65 -13.54
N GLN A 273 -14.59 6.48 -14.84
CA GLN A 273 -15.90 6.66 -15.45
C GLN A 273 -16.94 5.69 -14.85
N LEU A 274 -16.59 4.42 -14.69
CA LEU A 274 -17.49 3.41 -14.12
C LEU A 274 -17.78 3.67 -12.64
N VAL A 275 -16.78 4.04 -11.84
CA VAL A 275 -16.97 4.37 -10.42
C VAL A 275 -17.83 5.63 -10.27
N ARG A 276 -17.56 6.67 -11.07
CA ARG A 276 -18.36 7.91 -11.11
C ARG A 276 -19.80 7.63 -11.46
N ALA A 277 -20.07 6.88 -12.53
CA ALA A 277 -21.42 6.50 -12.93
C ALA A 277 -22.15 5.73 -11.83
N ARG A 278 -21.44 4.84 -11.13
CA ARG A 278 -22.02 4.07 -10.03
C ARG A 278 -22.36 4.94 -8.83
N LEU A 279 -21.50 5.88 -8.46
CA LEU A 279 -21.76 6.82 -7.36
C LEU A 279 -22.95 7.72 -7.69
N LEU A 280 -23.04 8.25 -8.91
CA LEU A 280 -24.20 9.04 -9.34
C LEU A 280 -25.50 8.24 -9.25
N THR A 281 -25.49 6.98 -9.68
CA THR A 281 -26.66 6.10 -9.52
C THR A 281 -27.10 5.92 -8.06
N ILE A 282 -26.12 5.85 -7.13
CA ILE A 282 -26.41 5.75 -5.69
C ILE A 282 -26.98 7.08 -5.15
N LEU A 283 -26.46 8.21 -5.61
CA LEU A 283 -26.92 9.53 -5.20
C LEU A 283 -28.32 9.87 -5.77
N ASP A 284 -28.69 9.34 -6.92
CA ASP A 284 -30.04 9.48 -7.50
C ASP A 284 -31.10 8.71 -6.70
N ASP A 285 -30.71 7.68 -5.96
CA ASP A 285 -31.61 6.94 -5.06
C ASP A 285 -31.78 7.72 -3.74
N ARG A 286 -32.91 8.38 -3.58
CA ARG A 286 -33.22 9.21 -2.40
C ARG A 286 -33.27 8.42 -1.09
N ASP A 287 -33.51 7.13 -1.16
CA ASP A 287 -33.58 6.24 0.01
C ASP A 287 -32.20 5.61 0.34
N ALA A 288 -31.18 5.90 -0.46
CA ALA A 288 -29.84 5.38 -0.22
C ALA A 288 -29.26 5.89 1.12
N PRO A 289 -28.72 5.00 1.97
CA PRO A 289 -28.18 5.36 3.29
C PRO A 289 -27.11 6.44 3.27
N ILE A 290 -26.42 6.62 2.15
CA ILE A 290 -25.38 7.63 1.99
C ILE A 290 -25.85 9.05 2.29
N HIS A 291 -27.12 9.37 2.00
CA HIS A 291 -27.72 10.69 2.28
C HIS A 291 -27.81 11.03 3.76
N SER A 292 -27.74 10.03 4.64
CA SER A 292 -27.70 10.24 6.08
C SER A 292 -26.29 10.49 6.63
N LEU A 293 -25.24 10.15 5.87
CA LEU A 293 -23.86 10.11 6.31
C LEU A 293 -22.97 11.16 5.64
N VAL A 294 -23.27 11.50 4.38
CA VAL A 294 -22.40 12.31 3.53
C VAL A 294 -23.09 13.58 3.10
N ASP A 295 -22.33 14.68 3.04
CA ASP A 295 -22.76 15.89 2.34
C ASP A 295 -22.77 15.62 0.84
N THR A 296 -23.96 15.35 0.32
CA THR A 296 -24.15 14.91 -1.06
C THR A 296 -23.81 16.00 -2.07
N GLN A 297 -24.05 17.27 -1.74
CA GLN A 297 -23.70 18.38 -2.62
C GLN A 297 -22.18 18.50 -2.78
N THR A 298 -21.44 18.43 -1.69
CA THR A 298 -19.97 18.42 -1.73
C THR A 298 -19.43 17.23 -2.51
N LEU A 299 -20.09 16.06 -2.40
CA LEU A 299 -19.69 14.86 -3.14
C LEU A 299 -20.00 15.00 -4.63
N GLU A 300 -21.19 15.48 -5.01
CA GLU A 300 -21.58 15.71 -6.41
C GLU A 300 -20.65 16.73 -7.08
N ASP A 301 -20.39 17.85 -6.42
CA ASP A 301 -19.43 18.86 -6.91
C ASP A 301 -18.03 18.25 -7.12
N GLY A 302 -17.62 17.35 -6.23
CA GLY A 302 -16.39 16.60 -6.37
C GLY A 302 -16.41 15.66 -7.59
N LEU A 303 -17.50 14.93 -7.80
CA LEU A 303 -17.66 13.98 -8.93
C LEU A 303 -17.74 14.67 -10.30
N LEU A 304 -18.18 15.90 -10.35
CA LEU A 304 -18.29 16.68 -11.62
C LEU A 304 -16.95 17.31 -12.04
N ARG A 305 -15.97 17.35 -11.15
CA ARG A 305 -14.62 17.84 -11.48
C ARG A 305 -13.82 16.77 -12.21
N ASP A 306 -12.92 17.20 -13.08
CA ASP A 306 -11.96 16.28 -13.68
C ASP A 306 -10.96 15.77 -12.64
N ALA A 307 -10.54 14.51 -12.77
CA ALA A 307 -9.61 13.88 -11.83
C ALA A 307 -8.30 14.67 -11.64
N GLY A 308 -7.86 15.43 -12.67
CA GLY A 308 -6.72 16.33 -12.61
C GLY A 308 -6.90 17.54 -11.70
N ASP A 309 -8.14 17.92 -11.38
CA ASP A 309 -8.47 19.13 -10.61
C ASP A 309 -8.42 18.91 -9.09
N TYR A 310 -8.29 17.66 -8.63
CA TYR A 310 -8.27 17.35 -7.20
C TYR A 310 -7.06 17.88 -6.44
N GLY A 311 -6.09 18.48 -7.03
CA GLY A 311 -4.98 19.20 -6.39
C GLY A 311 -4.35 18.57 -5.13
N ARG A 312 -4.95 17.49 -4.60
CA ARG A 312 -4.53 16.75 -3.41
C ARG A 312 -4.72 15.26 -3.62
N PRO A 313 -3.74 14.43 -3.26
CA PRO A 313 -3.88 12.99 -3.28
C PRO A 313 -4.94 12.55 -2.27
N TRP A 314 -5.89 11.75 -2.71
CA TRP A 314 -6.99 11.25 -1.88
C TRP A 314 -6.52 10.45 -0.66
N PHE A 315 -5.55 9.59 -0.86
CA PHE A 315 -4.87 8.89 0.24
C PHE A 315 -3.46 9.45 0.37
N GLY A 316 -3.20 10.27 1.38
CA GLY A 316 -1.90 10.57 1.99
C GLY A 316 -0.63 10.39 1.16
N GLN A 317 -0.75 10.29 -0.14
CA GLN A 317 0.38 10.19 -1.03
C GLN A 317 0.95 11.60 -1.23
N LEU A 318 1.51 12.11 -0.15
CA LEU A 318 2.17 13.41 -0.11
C LEU A 318 3.21 13.60 -1.19
N MET A 319 3.70 12.48 -1.72
CA MET A 319 4.76 12.44 -2.69
C MET A 319 4.24 12.31 -4.13
N ALA A 320 2.97 12.02 -4.30
CA ALA A 320 2.34 12.01 -5.60
C ALA A 320 1.76 13.39 -5.86
N GLY A 321 2.02 13.94 -7.02
CA GLY A 321 1.20 14.99 -7.58
C GLY A 321 -0.26 14.54 -7.70
N PRO A 322 -1.17 15.38 -8.18
CA PRO A 322 -2.56 14.99 -8.42
C PRO A 322 -2.56 13.70 -9.24
N GLN A 323 -3.25 12.69 -8.72
CA GLN A 323 -3.44 11.39 -9.36
C GLN A 323 -4.79 11.35 -10.01
#